data_470d0835585433077a4dbe1d3aa53977
#
_entry.id   470d0835585433077a4dbe1d3aa53977
#
_cell.length_a   1.000
_cell.length_b   1.000
_cell.length_c   1.000
_cell.angle_alpha   90.00
_cell.angle_beta   90.00
_cell.angle_gamma   90.00
#
_symmetry.space_group_name_H-M   'P 1'
#
loop_
_entity.id
_entity.type
_entity.pdbx_description
1 polymer ?
#
loop_
_entity_poly.entity_id
_entity_poly.type
_entity_poly.pdbx_seq_one_letter_code
_entity_poly.pdbx_strand_id
1 'polypeptide(L)'
;MCNLLLEGFFEAADLPTIADQHLHTAVHNEEQLAALETAELSEPVTVWMKLDTGMHRLGVRPESAEAFYQRLCRCKNVRQPVNIVSHFARADEPECGATERQLDIFNTCCEGKPGMRSIAASGGILLWPQSHFDWARPGIILYGVSPLENKPWGPDMGFQPVMSLVSTLIAVREHKAGEPVGYGGTWTSERDTRLGVVAMGYGDGYPRAAPTGTPVLVNGREVKIVGRVAMDMICVD
;
A
#
# COMPACT_ATOMS: atom_id res chain seq x y z
N MET A 1 -21.34 3.96 -1.83
CA MET A 1 -20.04 3.36 -1.45
C MET A 1 -19.30 4.45 -0.70
N CYS A 2 -18.70 4.16 0.45
CA CYS A 2 -17.99 5.16 1.24
C CYS A 2 -16.50 5.11 0.89
N ASN A 3 -15.91 6.23 0.51
CA ASN A 3 -14.49 6.34 0.16
C ASN A 3 -13.78 7.22 1.20
N LEU A 4 -12.70 6.70 1.78
CA LEU A 4 -11.87 7.43 2.74
C LEU A 4 -10.54 7.84 2.10
N LEU A 5 -10.27 9.14 2.07
CA LEU A 5 -8.97 9.71 1.76
C LEU A 5 -8.05 9.49 2.97
N LEU A 6 -7.30 8.39 2.97
CA LEU A 6 -6.57 7.89 4.14
C LEU A 6 -5.35 8.76 4.53
N GLU A 7 -4.88 9.58 3.61
CA GLU A 7 -3.79 10.54 3.81
C GLU A 7 -4.30 11.97 4.05
N GLY A 8 -5.62 12.15 4.01
CA GLY A 8 -6.25 13.46 4.11
C GLY A 8 -6.29 14.20 2.78
N PHE A 9 -6.55 15.48 2.83
CA PHE A 9 -6.48 16.39 1.69
C PHE A 9 -5.15 17.15 1.72
N PHE A 10 -4.67 17.56 0.55
CA PHE A 10 -3.39 18.25 0.42
C PHE A 10 -3.57 19.78 0.38
N GLU A 11 -4.68 20.25 -0.16
CA GLU A 11 -4.98 21.67 -0.25
C GLU A 11 -6.36 21.98 0.33
N ALA A 12 -6.50 23.12 1.00
CA ALA A 12 -7.80 23.55 1.54
C ALA A 12 -8.87 23.70 0.43
N ALA A 13 -8.44 23.97 -0.80
CA ALA A 13 -9.31 24.05 -1.97
C ALA A 13 -10.02 22.73 -2.33
N ASP A 14 -9.53 21.59 -1.83
CA ASP A 14 -10.16 20.26 -2.05
C ASP A 14 -11.41 20.06 -1.18
N LEU A 15 -11.54 20.80 -0.07
CA LEU A 15 -12.61 20.60 0.92
C LEU A 15 -14.03 20.72 0.35
N PRO A 16 -14.36 21.69 -0.52
CA PRO A 16 -15.68 21.74 -1.16
C PRO A 16 -16.00 20.47 -1.96
N THR A 17 -15.02 19.96 -2.72
CA THR A 17 -15.18 18.72 -3.49
C THR A 17 -15.38 17.50 -2.57
N ILE A 18 -14.65 17.43 -1.46
CA ILE A 18 -14.78 16.37 -0.46
C ILE A 18 -16.19 16.39 0.15
N ALA A 19 -16.72 17.56 0.45
CA ALA A 19 -18.08 17.72 0.95
C ALA A 19 -19.10 17.29 -0.09
N ASP A 20 -19.05 17.87 -1.29
CA ASP A 20 -20.02 17.64 -2.37
C ASP A 20 -20.06 16.18 -2.86
N GLN A 21 -18.93 15.49 -2.82
CA GLN A 21 -18.82 14.08 -3.19
C GLN A 21 -19.03 13.12 -2.01
N HIS A 22 -19.37 13.63 -0.82
CA HIS A 22 -19.59 12.87 0.41
C HIS A 22 -18.41 11.92 0.76
N LEU A 23 -17.18 12.37 0.48
CA LEU A 23 -15.98 11.61 0.81
C LEU A 23 -15.66 11.72 2.30
N HIS A 24 -15.09 10.67 2.85
CA HIS A 24 -14.44 10.74 4.16
C HIS A 24 -12.99 11.20 3.99
N THR A 25 -12.46 11.94 4.96
CA THR A 25 -11.06 12.37 4.95
C THR A 25 -10.39 12.13 6.29
N ALA A 26 -9.13 11.69 6.26
CA ALA A 26 -8.29 11.73 7.44
C ALA A 26 -7.82 13.17 7.71
N VAL A 27 -7.64 13.49 9.00
CA VAL A 27 -7.05 14.75 9.47
C VAL A 27 -5.96 14.40 10.47
N HIS A 28 -4.74 14.86 10.23
CA HIS A 28 -3.57 14.41 10.96
C HIS A 28 -2.56 15.48 11.36
N ASN A 29 -2.82 16.74 11.01
CA ASN A 29 -1.97 17.88 11.35
C ASN A 29 -2.80 19.16 11.59
N GLU A 30 -2.13 20.18 12.13
CA GLU A 30 -2.76 21.45 12.48
C GLU A 30 -3.23 22.24 11.26
N GLU A 31 -2.53 22.14 10.13
CA GLU A 31 -2.87 22.83 8.89
C GLU A 31 -4.20 22.33 8.33
N GLN A 32 -4.40 21.01 8.32
CA GLN A 32 -5.67 20.41 7.90
C GLN A 32 -6.81 20.75 8.86
N LEU A 33 -6.57 20.76 10.15
CA LEU A 33 -7.57 21.14 11.15
C LEU A 33 -7.97 22.61 10.99
N ALA A 34 -6.99 23.51 10.87
CA ALA A 34 -7.24 24.95 10.67
C ALA A 34 -7.98 25.23 9.35
N ALA A 35 -7.65 24.49 8.29
CA ALA A 35 -8.38 24.57 7.03
C ALA A 35 -9.85 24.20 7.19
N LEU A 36 -10.15 23.11 7.91
CA LEU A 36 -11.53 22.72 8.23
C LEU A 36 -12.25 23.77 9.11
N GLU A 37 -11.59 24.32 10.12
CA GLU A 37 -12.17 25.32 11.01
C GLU A 37 -12.58 26.61 10.27
N THR A 38 -11.83 26.97 9.22
CA THR A 38 -12.02 28.23 8.46
C THR A 38 -12.80 28.07 7.17
N ALA A 39 -12.98 26.84 6.69
CA ALA A 39 -13.67 26.58 5.44
C ALA A 39 -15.15 27.01 5.46
N GLU A 40 -15.65 27.39 4.28
CA GLU A 40 -17.08 27.56 4.02
C GLU A 40 -17.56 26.39 3.17
N LEU A 41 -18.20 25.40 3.80
CA LEU A 41 -18.65 24.18 3.16
C LEU A 41 -20.18 24.14 3.08
N SER A 42 -20.70 23.50 2.04
CA SER A 42 -22.12 23.26 1.82
C SER A 42 -22.71 22.33 2.89
N GLU A 43 -21.90 21.36 3.35
CA GLU A 43 -22.26 20.42 4.39
C GLU A 43 -21.02 19.93 5.17
N PRO A 44 -21.19 19.40 6.40
CA PRO A 44 -20.08 18.87 7.19
C PRO A 44 -19.48 17.61 6.56
N VAL A 45 -18.15 17.49 6.60
CA VAL A 45 -17.36 16.35 6.12
C VAL A 45 -17.21 15.29 7.20
N THR A 46 -17.27 14.03 6.82
CA THR A 46 -16.94 12.91 7.73
C THR A 46 -15.43 12.79 7.90
N VAL A 47 -14.97 12.99 9.13
CA VAL A 47 -13.55 13.06 9.48
C VAL A 47 -13.11 11.83 10.25
N TRP A 48 -11.89 11.39 9.95
CA TRP A 48 -11.13 10.40 10.69
C TRP A 48 -9.88 11.07 11.27
N MET A 49 -9.85 11.32 12.57
CA MET A 49 -8.63 11.76 13.23
C MET A 49 -7.58 10.67 13.11
N LYS A 50 -6.48 10.95 12.42
CA LYS A 50 -5.37 10.00 12.29
C LYS A 50 -4.42 10.15 13.46
N LEU A 51 -4.26 9.07 14.22
CA LEU A 51 -3.44 8.98 15.42
C LEU A 51 -2.11 8.28 15.10
N ASP A 52 -1.00 8.87 15.48
CA ASP A 52 0.31 8.22 15.44
C ASP A 52 0.55 7.44 16.72
N THR A 53 0.29 6.14 16.67
CA THR A 53 0.49 5.23 17.79
C THR A 53 1.88 4.59 17.83
N GLY A 54 2.76 4.91 16.86
CA GLY A 54 4.11 4.35 16.83
C GLY A 54 4.66 4.00 15.45
N MET A 55 3.96 4.38 14.36
CA MET A 55 4.49 4.26 13.01
C MET A 55 5.37 5.45 12.62
N HIS A 56 5.15 6.61 13.24
CA HIS A 56 5.94 7.85 13.07
C HIS A 56 6.05 8.33 11.60
N ARG A 57 4.95 8.22 10.87
CA ARG A 57 4.85 8.69 9.49
C ARG A 57 3.88 9.86 9.35
N LEU A 58 2.62 9.66 9.73
CA LEU A 58 1.56 10.66 9.75
C LEU A 58 0.67 10.42 10.96
N GLY A 59 0.15 11.48 11.56
CA GLY A 59 -0.81 11.36 12.65
C GLY A 59 -0.53 12.33 13.80
N VAL A 60 -1.59 12.63 14.53
CA VAL A 60 -1.51 13.40 15.77
C VAL A 60 -0.87 12.52 16.85
N ARG A 61 0.05 13.09 17.60
CA ARG A 61 0.71 12.39 18.72
C ARG A 61 -0.28 12.13 19.86
N PRO A 62 -0.14 11.02 20.60
CA PRO A 62 -1.04 10.69 21.71
C PRO A 62 -1.19 11.80 22.74
N GLU A 63 -0.10 12.52 23.02
CA GLU A 63 -0.07 13.62 24.00
C GLU A 63 -0.95 14.80 23.59
N SER A 64 -1.14 15.00 22.29
CA SER A 64 -1.96 16.08 21.72
C SER A 64 -3.35 15.61 21.27
N ALA A 65 -3.60 14.29 21.29
CA ALA A 65 -4.77 13.68 20.65
C ALA A 65 -6.09 14.20 21.24
N GLU A 66 -6.18 14.35 22.55
CA GLU A 66 -7.40 14.81 23.20
C GLU A 66 -7.75 16.25 22.83
N ALA A 67 -6.78 17.16 22.88
CA ALA A 67 -7.00 18.56 22.51
C ALA A 67 -7.41 18.69 21.02
N PHE A 68 -6.75 17.95 20.15
CA PHE A 68 -7.04 17.91 18.73
C PHE A 68 -8.44 17.34 18.44
N TYR A 69 -8.80 16.24 19.11
CA TYR A 69 -10.11 15.61 19.01
C TYR A 69 -11.23 16.58 19.42
N GLN A 70 -11.05 17.30 20.53
CA GLN A 70 -12.03 18.27 21.01
C GLN A 70 -12.24 19.44 20.04
N ARG A 71 -11.20 19.86 19.33
CA ARG A 71 -11.33 20.87 18.27
C ARG A 71 -12.13 20.32 17.08
N LEU A 72 -11.86 19.11 16.64
CA LEU A 72 -12.66 18.44 15.60
C LEU A 72 -14.13 18.32 16.01
N CYS A 73 -14.41 17.98 17.27
CA CYS A 73 -15.79 17.88 17.77
C CYS A 73 -16.53 19.21 17.77
N ARG A 74 -15.82 20.34 17.93
CA ARG A 74 -16.40 21.69 17.93
C ARG A 74 -16.48 22.33 16.54
N CYS A 75 -15.78 21.77 15.58
CA CYS A 75 -15.73 22.29 14.22
C CYS A 75 -17.07 22.10 13.50
N LYS A 76 -17.71 23.18 13.06
CA LYS A 76 -19.01 23.15 12.35
C LYS A 76 -18.96 22.35 11.05
N ASN A 77 -17.78 22.28 10.44
CA ASN A 77 -17.53 21.60 9.16
C ASN A 77 -17.21 20.11 9.31
N VAL A 78 -17.24 19.59 10.55
CA VAL A 78 -16.97 18.18 10.86
C VAL A 78 -18.27 17.48 11.28
N ARG A 79 -18.63 16.42 10.52
CA ARG A 79 -19.78 15.57 10.86
C ARG A 79 -19.46 14.72 12.08
N GLN A 80 -20.35 14.78 13.07
CA GLN A 80 -20.21 14.00 14.27
C GLN A 80 -20.84 12.61 14.15
N PRO A 81 -20.32 11.57 14.83
CA PRO A 81 -19.12 11.60 15.66
C PRO A 81 -17.83 11.59 14.83
N VAL A 82 -16.72 12.12 15.38
CA VAL A 82 -15.39 12.03 14.80
C VAL A 82 -14.89 10.60 14.91
N ASN A 83 -14.44 10.03 13.79
CA ASN A 83 -13.86 8.68 13.73
C ASN A 83 -12.35 8.73 14.01
N ILE A 84 -11.75 7.58 14.37
CA ILE A 84 -10.32 7.51 14.70
C ILE A 84 -9.66 6.41 13.88
N VAL A 85 -8.54 6.74 13.25
CA VAL A 85 -7.75 5.81 12.45
C VAL A 85 -6.29 5.84 12.87
N SER A 86 -5.63 4.68 12.86
CA SER A 86 -4.18 4.56 12.98
C SER A 86 -3.62 3.53 12.00
N HIS A 87 -2.36 3.17 12.12
CA HIS A 87 -1.71 2.17 11.27
C HIS A 87 -0.59 1.48 12.04
N PHE A 88 -0.54 0.15 11.96
CA PHE A 88 0.54 -0.61 12.56
C PHE A 88 1.83 -0.48 11.76
N ALA A 89 2.94 -0.39 12.45
CA ALA A 89 4.25 -0.34 11.85
C ALA A 89 4.82 -1.75 11.56
N ARG A 90 4.51 -2.72 12.44
CA ARG A 90 5.15 -4.05 12.47
C ARG A 90 4.13 -5.15 12.80
N ALA A 91 2.95 -5.12 12.16
CA ALA A 91 1.91 -6.12 12.42
C ALA A 91 2.29 -7.53 11.96
N ASP A 92 3.24 -7.65 11.06
CA ASP A 92 3.82 -8.89 10.52
C ASP A 92 4.90 -9.51 11.43
N GLU A 93 5.30 -8.80 12.49
CA GLU A 93 6.30 -9.22 13.45
C GLU A 93 5.71 -9.38 14.87
N PRO A 94 4.91 -10.43 15.14
CA PRO A 94 4.17 -10.55 16.41
C PRO A 94 5.07 -10.61 17.64
N GLU A 95 6.30 -11.13 17.49
CA GLU A 95 7.22 -11.31 18.62
C GLU A 95 7.90 -10.02 19.10
N CYS A 96 7.76 -8.92 18.35
CA CYS A 96 8.49 -7.68 18.69
C CYS A 96 7.79 -6.81 19.74
N GLY A 97 6.54 -7.10 20.11
CA GLY A 97 5.73 -6.35 21.09
C GLY A 97 5.36 -4.92 20.65
N ALA A 98 5.65 -4.54 19.40
CA ALA A 98 5.36 -3.19 18.91
C ALA A 98 3.87 -2.99 18.63
N THR A 99 3.23 -4.01 18.09
CA THR A 99 1.81 -3.97 17.71
C THR A 99 0.92 -3.92 18.92
N GLU A 100 1.25 -4.67 20.00
CA GLU A 100 0.55 -4.60 21.29
C GLU A 100 0.62 -3.19 21.87
N ARG A 101 1.82 -2.59 21.92
CA ARG A 101 1.99 -1.22 22.43
C ARG A 101 1.19 -0.21 21.61
N GLN A 102 1.18 -0.35 20.26
CA GLN A 102 0.37 0.53 19.41
C GLN A 102 -1.12 0.36 19.67
N LEU A 103 -1.56 -0.87 19.90
CA LEU A 103 -2.96 -1.18 20.20
C LEU A 103 -3.40 -0.62 21.55
N ASP A 104 -2.57 -0.73 22.57
CA ASP A 104 -2.82 -0.17 23.91
C ASP A 104 -2.94 1.36 23.85
N ILE A 105 -2.03 2.04 23.15
CA ILE A 105 -2.10 3.49 22.93
C ILE A 105 -3.39 3.85 22.17
N PHE A 106 -3.70 3.11 21.13
CA PHE A 106 -4.91 3.34 20.32
C PHE A 106 -6.18 3.21 21.17
N ASN A 107 -6.29 2.14 21.93
CA ASN A 107 -7.42 1.89 22.81
C ASN A 107 -7.58 3.00 23.87
N THR A 108 -6.49 3.38 24.51
CA THR A 108 -6.49 4.48 25.50
C THR A 108 -6.98 5.79 24.88
N CYS A 109 -6.46 6.15 23.70
CA CYS A 109 -6.88 7.37 23.02
C CYS A 109 -8.33 7.32 22.51
N CYS A 110 -8.88 6.13 22.27
CA CYS A 110 -10.25 5.94 21.80
C CYS A 110 -11.27 5.79 22.94
N GLU A 111 -10.83 5.68 24.18
CA GLU A 111 -11.73 5.46 25.30
C GLU A 111 -12.77 6.59 25.45
N GLY A 112 -14.05 6.21 25.61
CA GLY A 112 -15.16 7.14 25.74
C GLY A 112 -15.56 7.90 24.46
N LYS A 113 -14.92 7.63 23.31
CA LYS A 113 -15.21 8.29 22.03
C LYS A 113 -16.14 7.43 21.17
N PRO A 114 -17.28 7.97 20.71
CA PRO A 114 -18.33 7.18 20.05
C PRO A 114 -18.09 6.90 18.56
N GLY A 115 -17.04 7.49 17.95
CA GLY A 115 -16.76 7.33 16.53
C GLY A 115 -16.24 5.93 16.16
N MET A 116 -16.33 5.61 14.88
CA MET A 116 -15.78 4.36 14.34
C MET A 116 -14.26 4.33 14.45
N ARG A 117 -13.72 3.13 14.54
CA ARG A 117 -12.28 2.85 14.74
C ARG A 117 -11.71 2.00 13.63
N SER A 118 -10.47 2.30 13.22
CA SER A 118 -9.77 1.50 12.22
C SER A 118 -8.26 1.55 12.46
N ILE A 119 -7.62 0.39 12.59
CA ILE A 119 -6.16 0.32 12.70
C ILE A 119 -5.58 -0.81 11.82
N ALA A 120 -6.29 -1.94 11.67
CA ALA A 120 -5.81 -3.10 10.96
C ALA A 120 -5.71 -2.87 9.45
N ALA A 121 -4.49 -3.00 8.91
CA ALA A 121 -4.22 -3.27 7.50
C ALA A 121 -3.96 -4.77 7.32
N SER A 122 -3.42 -5.22 6.20
CA SER A 122 -3.29 -6.66 5.87
C SER A 122 -2.67 -7.52 6.99
N GLY A 123 -1.55 -7.12 7.56
CA GLY A 123 -0.91 -7.85 8.67
C GLY A 123 -1.79 -7.87 9.94
N GLY A 124 -2.41 -6.71 10.25
CA GLY A 124 -3.35 -6.61 11.38
C GLY A 124 -4.58 -7.52 11.21
N ILE A 125 -5.10 -7.60 9.99
CA ILE A 125 -6.25 -8.48 9.69
C ILE A 125 -5.91 -9.95 9.92
N LEU A 126 -4.73 -10.38 9.53
CA LEU A 126 -4.34 -11.79 9.59
C LEU A 126 -3.90 -12.24 10.98
N LEU A 127 -3.16 -11.41 11.69
CA LEU A 127 -2.48 -11.80 12.92
C LEU A 127 -3.07 -11.21 14.20
N TRP A 128 -3.90 -10.15 14.09
CA TRP A 128 -4.37 -9.37 15.23
C TRP A 128 -5.90 -9.17 15.21
N PRO A 129 -6.70 -10.26 15.38
CA PRO A 129 -8.16 -10.17 15.30
C PRO A 129 -8.78 -9.10 16.22
N GLN A 130 -8.17 -8.84 17.38
CA GLN A 130 -8.59 -7.81 18.31
C GLN A 130 -8.44 -6.38 17.79
N SER A 131 -7.76 -6.19 16.65
CA SER A 131 -7.55 -4.89 16.01
C SER A 131 -8.52 -4.60 14.85
N HIS A 132 -9.46 -5.48 14.57
CA HIS A 132 -10.37 -5.32 13.43
C HIS A 132 -11.30 -4.12 13.58
N PHE A 133 -11.80 -3.87 14.80
CA PHE A 133 -12.73 -2.79 15.12
C PHE A 133 -13.88 -2.66 14.09
N ASP A 134 -14.25 -1.42 13.72
CA ASP A 134 -15.37 -1.17 12.82
C ASP A 134 -14.95 -1.27 11.34
N TRP A 135 -13.70 -0.90 11.02
CA TRP A 135 -13.17 -0.93 9.66
C TRP A 135 -11.80 -1.59 9.61
N ALA A 136 -11.70 -2.64 8.80
CA ALA A 136 -10.43 -3.22 8.39
C ALA A 136 -10.06 -2.75 6.97
N ARG A 137 -8.77 -2.59 6.71
CA ARG A 137 -8.24 -2.05 5.45
C ARG A 137 -7.33 -3.07 4.76
N PRO A 138 -7.89 -4.12 4.11
CA PRO A 138 -7.07 -5.04 3.35
C PRO A 138 -6.38 -4.29 2.21
N GLY A 139 -5.07 -4.44 2.11
CA GLY A 139 -4.26 -3.87 1.05
C GLY A 139 -3.66 -5.01 0.22
N ILE A 140 -2.41 -5.38 0.48
CA ILE A 140 -1.66 -6.34 -0.33
C ILE A 140 -2.33 -7.71 -0.41
N ILE A 141 -3.09 -8.14 0.60
CA ILE A 141 -3.82 -9.42 0.57
C ILE A 141 -4.92 -9.45 -0.49
N LEU A 142 -5.44 -8.30 -0.94
CA LEU A 142 -6.39 -8.24 -2.05
C LEU A 142 -5.75 -8.63 -3.39
N TYR A 143 -4.43 -8.50 -3.49
CA TYR A 143 -3.67 -8.92 -4.67
C TYR A 143 -3.21 -10.38 -4.59
N GLY A 144 -3.57 -11.08 -3.52
CA GLY A 144 -3.16 -12.47 -3.31
C GLY A 144 -1.76 -12.64 -2.76
N VAL A 145 -1.17 -11.58 -2.20
CA VAL A 145 0.20 -11.57 -1.67
C VAL A 145 0.16 -11.55 -0.14
N SER A 146 0.98 -12.41 0.47
CA SER A 146 1.17 -12.40 1.93
C SER A 146 1.92 -11.13 2.37
N PRO A 147 1.46 -10.44 3.43
CA PRO A 147 2.19 -9.33 4.05
C PRO A 147 3.33 -9.80 4.96
N LEU A 148 3.49 -11.12 5.16
CA LEU A 148 4.41 -11.70 6.13
C LEU A 148 5.76 -11.97 5.47
N GLU A 149 6.83 -11.30 5.93
CA GLU A 149 8.18 -11.59 5.48
C GLU A 149 8.60 -13.02 5.89
N ASN A 150 9.29 -13.71 4.99
CA ASN A 150 9.84 -15.06 5.22
C ASN A 150 8.83 -16.13 5.68
N LYS A 151 7.53 -15.92 5.45
CA LYS A 151 6.46 -16.87 5.77
C LYS A 151 5.69 -17.25 4.51
N PRO A 152 4.75 -18.23 4.62
CA PRO A 152 4.13 -18.84 3.45
C PRO A 152 3.68 -17.82 2.41
N TRP A 153 3.86 -18.15 1.15
CA TRP A 153 3.33 -17.39 0.03
C TRP A 153 1.81 -17.25 0.14
N GLY A 154 1.25 -16.21 -0.47
CA GLY A 154 -0.20 -16.01 -0.48
C GLY A 154 -1.01 -17.28 -0.80
N PRO A 155 -0.65 -18.10 -1.82
CA PRO A 155 -1.33 -19.38 -2.12
C PRO A 155 -1.33 -20.38 -0.96
N ASP A 156 -0.25 -20.49 -0.19
CA ASP A 156 -0.18 -21.40 0.97
C ASP A 156 -1.12 -20.95 2.10
N MET A 157 -1.54 -19.69 2.09
CA MET A 157 -2.54 -19.12 3.00
C MET A 157 -3.95 -19.11 2.41
N GLY A 158 -4.15 -19.73 1.23
CA GLY A 158 -5.41 -19.75 0.51
C GLY A 158 -5.70 -18.49 -0.32
N PHE A 159 -4.76 -17.56 -0.42
CA PHE A 159 -4.93 -16.39 -1.29
C PHE A 159 -4.74 -16.76 -2.76
N GLN A 160 -5.46 -16.08 -3.64
CA GLN A 160 -5.33 -16.25 -5.08
C GLN A 160 -4.77 -14.99 -5.71
N PRO A 161 -3.71 -15.07 -6.54
CA PRO A 161 -3.24 -13.92 -7.32
C PRO A 161 -4.38 -13.36 -8.19
N VAL A 162 -4.59 -12.05 -8.13
CA VAL A 162 -5.66 -11.37 -8.88
C VAL A 162 -5.13 -10.42 -9.96
N MET A 163 -3.81 -10.36 -10.12
CA MET A 163 -3.15 -9.52 -11.13
C MET A 163 -2.18 -10.37 -11.96
N SER A 164 -2.25 -10.22 -13.28
CA SER A 164 -1.31 -10.82 -14.22
C SER A 164 -0.62 -9.72 -15.01
N LEU A 165 0.70 -9.76 -15.07
CA LEU A 165 1.49 -8.90 -15.95
C LEU A 165 1.74 -9.66 -17.25
N VAL A 166 1.22 -9.13 -18.35
CA VAL A 166 1.32 -9.78 -19.68
C VAL A 166 1.98 -8.88 -20.70
N SER A 167 2.71 -9.48 -21.63
CA SER A 167 3.32 -8.80 -22.75
C SER A 167 3.43 -9.77 -23.95
N THR A 168 4.13 -9.36 -25.00
CA THR A 168 4.25 -10.11 -26.25
C THR A 168 5.71 -10.34 -26.63
N LEU A 169 6.02 -11.53 -27.13
CA LEU A 169 7.27 -11.78 -27.84
C LEU A 169 7.25 -11.02 -29.17
N ILE A 170 8.19 -10.09 -29.33
CA ILE A 170 8.33 -9.31 -30.60
C ILE A 170 9.39 -9.87 -31.53
N ALA A 171 10.27 -10.72 -30.99
CA ALA A 171 11.25 -11.43 -31.83
C ALA A 171 11.67 -12.75 -31.17
N VAL A 172 12.04 -13.71 -32.01
CA VAL A 172 12.77 -14.92 -31.61
C VAL A 172 13.99 -15.03 -32.49
N ARG A 173 15.19 -15.21 -31.91
CA ARG A 173 16.46 -15.16 -32.61
C ARG A 173 17.31 -16.37 -32.27
N GLU A 174 18.01 -16.89 -33.28
CA GLU A 174 19.12 -17.83 -33.06
C GLU A 174 20.25 -17.11 -32.31
N HIS A 175 20.85 -17.76 -31.35
CA HIS A 175 21.94 -17.23 -30.53
C HIS A 175 22.99 -18.32 -30.30
N LYS A 176 24.25 -17.96 -30.47
CA LYS A 176 25.34 -18.93 -30.41
C LYS A 176 25.95 -19.05 -29.03
N ALA A 177 26.46 -20.22 -28.70
CA ALA A 177 27.27 -20.43 -27.50
C ALA A 177 28.44 -19.43 -27.47
N GLY A 178 28.69 -18.86 -26.30
CA GLY A 178 29.76 -17.88 -26.09
C GLY A 178 29.40 -16.45 -26.43
N GLU A 179 28.22 -16.17 -26.99
CA GLU A 179 27.78 -14.81 -27.30
C GLU A 179 27.09 -14.18 -26.08
N PRO A 180 27.43 -12.91 -25.73
CA PRO A 180 26.79 -12.19 -24.65
C PRO A 180 25.44 -11.59 -25.06
N VAL A 181 24.54 -11.34 -24.09
CA VAL A 181 23.22 -10.74 -24.29
C VAL A 181 23.09 -9.40 -23.57
N GLY A 182 22.61 -8.40 -24.31
CA GLY A 182 22.15 -7.12 -23.79
C GLY A 182 23.26 -6.23 -23.23
N TYR A 183 22.84 -5.21 -22.49
CA TYR A 183 23.75 -4.18 -21.94
C TYR A 183 24.77 -4.77 -20.97
N GLY A 184 26.06 -4.50 -21.26
CA GLY A 184 27.18 -4.94 -20.45
C GLY A 184 27.50 -6.43 -20.58
N GLY A 185 26.81 -7.19 -21.44
CA GLY A 185 27.08 -8.61 -21.65
C GLY A 185 27.13 -9.43 -20.38
N THR A 186 26.24 -9.14 -19.41
CA THR A 186 26.28 -9.74 -18.07
C THR A 186 25.84 -11.20 -18.04
N TRP A 187 25.33 -11.71 -19.14
CA TRP A 187 25.01 -13.11 -19.34
C TRP A 187 25.53 -13.55 -20.72
N THR A 188 26.14 -14.71 -20.75
CA THR A 188 26.66 -15.33 -21.96
C THR A 188 26.05 -16.73 -22.07
N SER A 189 25.59 -17.10 -23.26
CA SER A 189 25.01 -18.41 -23.51
C SER A 189 26.07 -19.51 -23.47
N GLU A 190 25.80 -20.58 -22.74
CA GLU A 190 26.68 -21.79 -22.69
C GLU A 190 26.46 -22.75 -23.88
N ARG A 191 25.36 -22.57 -24.59
CA ARG A 191 24.93 -23.44 -25.72
C ARG A 191 24.31 -22.60 -26.84
N ASP A 192 24.25 -23.19 -28.03
CA ASP A 192 23.39 -22.66 -29.08
C ASP A 192 21.94 -22.69 -28.58
N THR A 193 21.24 -21.58 -28.68
CA THR A 193 19.88 -21.44 -28.16
C THR A 193 19.04 -20.47 -29.00
N ARG A 194 17.79 -20.27 -28.59
CA ARG A 194 16.87 -19.28 -29.16
C ARG A 194 16.47 -18.28 -28.11
N LEU A 195 16.78 -17.02 -28.34
CA LEU A 195 16.38 -15.94 -27.48
C LEU A 195 15.04 -15.36 -27.91
N GLY A 196 14.14 -15.23 -26.94
CA GLY A 196 12.92 -14.42 -27.07
C GLY A 196 13.18 -12.98 -26.63
N VAL A 197 12.67 -12.03 -27.39
CA VAL A 197 12.64 -10.61 -27.01
C VAL A 197 11.20 -10.25 -26.68
N VAL A 198 10.96 -9.76 -25.47
CA VAL A 198 9.64 -9.41 -24.94
C VAL A 198 9.52 -7.89 -24.90
N ALA A 199 8.40 -7.34 -25.37
CA ALA A 199 8.10 -5.91 -25.37
C ALA A 199 7.69 -5.44 -23.96
N MET A 200 8.63 -5.39 -23.04
CA MET A 200 8.48 -4.90 -21.67
C MET A 200 9.83 -4.57 -21.06
N GLY A 201 9.97 -3.40 -20.50
CA GLY A 201 11.19 -2.99 -19.83
C GLY A 201 10.92 -2.04 -18.65
N TYR A 202 11.97 -1.41 -18.14
CA TYR A 202 11.84 -0.54 -16.98
C TYR A 202 11.05 0.76 -17.28
N GLY A 203 10.97 1.19 -18.51
CA GLY A 203 10.12 2.29 -18.96
C GLY A 203 8.63 1.99 -18.83
N ASP A 204 8.25 0.70 -18.85
CA ASP A 204 6.88 0.22 -18.64
C ASP A 204 6.57 -0.08 -17.16
N GLY A 205 7.54 0.15 -16.26
CA GLY A 205 7.41 -0.15 -14.83
C GLY A 205 7.94 -1.52 -14.42
N TYR A 206 8.54 -2.31 -15.33
CA TYR A 206 9.16 -3.58 -14.97
C TYR A 206 10.45 -3.33 -14.15
N PRO A 207 10.68 -4.06 -13.05
CA PRO A 207 11.85 -3.80 -12.20
C PRO A 207 13.18 -3.94 -12.95
N ARG A 208 13.93 -2.83 -13.09
CA ARG A 208 15.27 -2.86 -13.71
C ARG A 208 16.25 -3.74 -12.94
N ALA A 209 16.02 -3.92 -11.65
CA ALA A 209 16.83 -4.75 -10.76
C ALA A 209 16.53 -6.26 -10.88
N ALA A 210 15.53 -6.67 -11.67
CA ALA A 210 15.23 -8.08 -11.88
C ALA A 210 16.48 -8.81 -12.41
N PRO A 211 16.99 -9.83 -11.69
CA PRO A 211 18.24 -10.48 -12.07
C PRO A 211 18.04 -11.45 -13.24
N THR A 212 19.14 -11.79 -13.92
CA THR A 212 19.18 -12.98 -14.79
C THR A 212 18.70 -14.20 -13.98
N GLY A 213 17.86 -15.02 -14.60
CA GLY A 213 17.24 -16.18 -13.96
C GLY A 213 15.85 -15.94 -13.42
N THR A 214 15.36 -14.68 -13.40
CA THR A 214 13.96 -14.38 -13.05
C THR A 214 13.01 -15.17 -13.96
N PRO A 215 12.06 -15.94 -13.41
CA PRO A 215 11.15 -16.75 -14.18
C PRO A 215 10.08 -15.91 -14.90
N VAL A 216 9.77 -16.30 -16.13
CA VAL A 216 8.66 -15.76 -16.94
C VAL A 216 7.96 -16.92 -17.64
N LEU A 217 6.67 -16.79 -17.90
CA LEU A 217 5.92 -17.78 -18.66
C LEU A 217 5.81 -17.37 -20.12
N VAL A 218 6.24 -18.23 -21.02
CA VAL A 218 6.05 -18.08 -22.48
C VAL A 218 5.19 -19.26 -22.95
N ASN A 219 3.97 -18.98 -23.39
CA ASN A 219 3.02 -20.02 -23.81
C ASN A 219 2.87 -21.15 -22.78
N GLY A 220 2.81 -20.79 -21.48
CA GLY A 220 2.65 -21.74 -20.39
C GLY A 220 3.92 -22.50 -20.00
N ARG A 221 5.07 -22.21 -20.61
CA ARG A 221 6.37 -22.76 -20.22
C ARG A 221 7.18 -21.74 -19.46
N GLU A 222 7.75 -22.12 -18.34
CA GLU A 222 8.70 -21.30 -17.63
C GLU A 222 10.01 -21.20 -18.39
N VAL A 223 10.44 -19.96 -18.63
CA VAL A 223 11.73 -19.57 -19.22
C VAL A 223 12.36 -18.52 -18.29
N LYS A 224 13.61 -18.17 -18.52
CA LYS A 224 14.36 -17.26 -17.66
C LYS A 224 14.73 -15.98 -18.37
N ILE A 225 14.62 -14.85 -17.68
CA ILE A 225 15.21 -13.60 -18.13
C ILE A 225 16.74 -13.79 -18.20
N VAL A 226 17.35 -13.34 -19.28
CA VAL A 226 18.79 -13.36 -19.48
C VAL A 226 19.33 -11.99 -19.82
N GLY A 227 20.45 -11.63 -19.21
CA GLY A 227 21.02 -10.29 -19.30
C GLY A 227 20.26 -9.25 -18.47
N ARG A 228 20.49 -7.98 -18.79
CA ARG A 228 19.87 -6.85 -18.06
C ARG A 228 18.55 -6.45 -18.70
N VAL A 229 17.60 -6.06 -17.85
CA VAL A 229 16.36 -5.40 -18.28
C VAL A 229 16.70 -4.09 -18.97
N ALA A 230 16.23 -3.91 -20.22
CA ALA A 230 16.36 -2.68 -20.99
C ALA A 230 15.18 -1.73 -20.73
N MET A 231 15.17 -0.57 -21.41
CA MET A 231 14.12 0.44 -21.21
C MET A 231 12.74 -0.11 -21.57
N ASP A 232 12.62 -0.83 -22.69
CA ASP A 232 11.37 -1.27 -23.32
C ASP A 232 11.37 -2.76 -23.70
N MET A 233 12.43 -3.51 -23.32
CA MET A 233 12.59 -4.92 -23.69
C MET A 233 13.28 -5.73 -22.59
N ILE A 234 12.91 -7.02 -22.51
CA ILE A 234 13.67 -8.06 -21.81
C ILE A 234 13.96 -9.22 -22.76
N CYS A 235 15.11 -9.88 -22.54
CA CYS A 235 15.45 -11.11 -23.25
C CYS A 235 15.18 -12.32 -22.36
N VAL A 236 14.71 -13.41 -22.98
CA VAL A 236 14.44 -14.69 -22.32
C VAL A 236 15.07 -15.84 -23.08
N ASP A 237 15.55 -16.90 -22.37
CA ASP A 237 16.11 -18.14 -22.96
C ASP A 237 15.26 -19.36 -22.59
#